data_de9c22cb454b2573ba81c1444e7b473f
#
_entry.id   de9c22cb454b2573ba81c1444e7b473f
#
_cell.length_a   1.000
_cell.length_b   1.000
_cell.length_c   1.000
_cell.angle_alpha   90.00
_cell.angle_beta   90.00
_cell.angle_gamma   90.00
#
_symmetry.space_group_name_H-M   'P 1'
#
loop_
_entity.id
_entity.type
_entity.pdbx_description
1 polymer ?
#
loop_
_entity_poly.entity_id
_entity_poly.type
_entity_poly.pdbx_seq_one_letter_code
_entity_poly.pdbx_strand_id
1 'polypeptide(L)'
;MVEPVQPVVVSEADLLKDVNMGRLVTIKNLKYGYVDNYGKMNHIFILAYVDPNGDRKDYTNNGIFIDEDWNQPADKDLWVNTWACSETKWKEYLYSGIFDNVEVAGKTVGAFRNADGTYNIGTMAYAVSQYFTMGSKSVQVRSSGYARFADTKIPAEILDGTATVSFTGILTKYKGEAQFTLIDLNGVQKADGTNWY
;
A
#
# COMPACT_ATOMS: atom_id res chain seq x y z
N MET A 1 35.89 -8.40 -5.34
CA MET A 1 34.51 -8.09 -5.76
C MET A 1 33.56 -8.78 -4.76
N VAL A 2 32.61 -8.08 -4.20
CA VAL A 2 31.57 -8.71 -3.37
C VAL A 2 30.52 -9.26 -4.33
N GLU A 3 30.23 -10.56 -4.26
CA GLU A 3 29.17 -11.15 -5.06
C GLU A 3 27.81 -10.56 -4.64
N PRO A 4 26.93 -10.22 -5.58
CA PRO A 4 25.60 -9.73 -5.26
C PRO A 4 24.79 -10.81 -4.52
N VAL A 5 24.12 -10.42 -3.46
CA VAL A 5 23.23 -11.32 -2.70
C VAL A 5 22.12 -11.79 -3.63
N GLN A 6 22.01 -13.11 -3.80
CA GLN A 6 20.93 -13.70 -4.58
C GLN A 6 19.66 -13.86 -3.73
N PRO A 7 18.49 -13.45 -4.22
CA PRO A 7 17.25 -13.62 -3.49
C PRO A 7 16.86 -15.10 -3.39
N VAL A 8 16.36 -15.52 -2.24
CA VAL A 8 15.81 -16.86 -2.04
C VAL A 8 14.35 -16.87 -2.49
N VAL A 9 13.96 -17.84 -3.32
CA VAL A 9 12.56 -18.02 -3.69
C VAL A 9 11.82 -18.68 -2.53
N VAL A 10 10.77 -18.02 -2.04
CA VAL A 10 9.97 -18.47 -0.89
C VAL A 10 8.60 -18.91 -1.37
N SER A 11 8.19 -20.12 -0.98
CA SER A 11 6.87 -20.69 -1.26
C SER A 11 5.81 -20.18 -0.26
N GLU A 12 4.53 -20.37 -0.56
CA GLU A 12 3.43 -20.08 0.36
C GLU A 12 3.61 -20.78 1.71
N ALA A 13 4.02 -22.06 1.69
CA ALA A 13 4.23 -22.88 2.90
C ALA A 13 5.39 -22.36 3.77
N ASP A 14 6.36 -21.67 3.15
CA ASP A 14 7.56 -21.17 3.82
C ASP A 14 7.50 -19.67 4.15
N LEU A 15 6.42 -18.99 3.73
CA LEU A 15 6.27 -17.55 3.80
C LEU A 15 6.46 -16.98 5.23
N LEU A 16 5.99 -17.70 6.25
CA LEU A 16 6.06 -17.26 7.65
C LEU A 16 7.16 -17.94 8.47
N LYS A 17 8.02 -18.73 7.84
CA LYS A 17 9.15 -19.37 8.54
C LYS A 17 10.20 -18.33 8.94
N ASP A 18 10.61 -18.36 10.19
CA ASP A 18 11.56 -17.40 10.78
C ASP A 18 12.89 -17.33 10.02
N VAL A 19 13.33 -18.44 9.41
CA VAL A 19 14.55 -18.50 8.60
C VAL A 19 14.52 -17.56 7.38
N ASN A 20 13.33 -17.16 6.93
CA ASN A 20 13.15 -16.26 5.78
C ASN A 20 13.01 -14.79 6.19
N MET A 21 12.85 -14.49 7.49
CA MET A 21 12.66 -13.14 7.98
C MET A 21 13.95 -12.31 7.90
N GLY A 22 13.81 -11.05 7.50
CA GLY A 22 14.93 -10.11 7.32
C GLY A 22 15.84 -10.42 6.13
N ARG A 23 15.43 -11.34 5.26
CA ARG A 23 16.24 -11.74 4.09
C ARG A 23 15.70 -11.13 2.81
N LEU A 24 16.60 -10.97 1.83
CA LEU A 24 16.23 -10.72 0.44
C LEU A 24 15.62 -11.99 -0.14
N VAL A 25 14.34 -11.92 -0.49
CA VAL A 25 13.59 -13.06 -1.02
C VAL A 25 12.80 -12.66 -2.27
N THR A 26 12.43 -13.66 -3.06
CA THR A 26 11.44 -13.54 -4.13
C THR A 26 10.21 -14.35 -3.78
N ILE A 27 9.05 -13.71 -3.79
CA ILE A 27 7.73 -14.34 -3.68
C ILE A 27 7.01 -14.20 -5.02
N LYS A 28 6.32 -15.26 -5.47
CA LYS A 28 5.86 -15.35 -6.85
C LYS A 28 4.34 -15.51 -6.96
N ASN A 29 3.80 -15.03 -8.08
CA ASN A 29 2.42 -15.26 -8.50
C ASN A 29 1.36 -14.76 -7.52
N LEU A 30 1.57 -13.59 -6.96
CA LEU A 30 0.61 -12.95 -6.07
C LEU A 30 -0.50 -12.27 -6.87
N LYS A 31 -1.69 -12.25 -6.31
CA LYS A 31 -2.84 -11.48 -6.79
C LYS A 31 -3.09 -10.30 -5.88
N TYR A 32 -3.49 -9.16 -6.46
CA TYR A 32 -3.85 -7.96 -5.71
C TYR A 32 -5.11 -8.19 -4.87
N GLY A 33 -5.13 -7.65 -3.66
CA GLY A 33 -6.19 -7.78 -2.69
C GLY A 33 -5.89 -8.78 -1.58
N TYR A 34 -6.71 -8.75 -0.52
CA TYR A 34 -6.65 -9.74 0.57
C TYR A 34 -8.02 -10.42 0.71
N VAL A 35 -8.02 -11.59 1.33
CA VAL A 35 -9.26 -12.32 1.63
C VAL A 35 -9.60 -12.10 3.10
N ASP A 36 -10.77 -11.53 3.36
CA ASP A 36 -11.25 -11.34 4.72
C ASP A 36 -11.71 -12.67 5.38
N ASN A 37 -12.15 -12.60 6.65
CA ASN A 37 -12.62 -13.76 7.39
C ASN A 37 -13.90 -14.40 6.80
N TYR A 38 -14.55 -13.74 5.86
CA TYR A 38 -15.74 -14.23 5.17
C TYR A 38 -15.42 -14.75 3.76
N GLY A 39 -14.15 -14.79 3.37
CA GLY A 39 -13.71 -15.22 2.04
C GLY A 39 -13.90 -14.17 0.94
N LYS A 40 -14.24 -12.93 1.30
CA LYS A 40 -14.40 -11.82 0.34
C LYS A 40 -13.03 -11.22 0.02
N MET A 41 -12.77 -10.99 -1.27
CA MET A 41 -11.59 -10.25 -1.71
C MET A 41 -11.80 -8.76 -1.45
N ASN A 42 -10.87 -8.12 -0.79
CA ASN A 42 -10.93 -6.69 -0.49
C ASN A 42 -9.64 -5.97 -0.93
N HIS A 43 -9.79 -4.69 -1.23
CA HIS A 43 -8.69 -3.78 -1.53
C HIS A 43 -8.77 -2.61 -0.57
N ILE A 44 -7.75 -2.42 0.25
CA ILE A 44 -7.72 -1.37 1.26
C ILE A 44 -6.57 -0.41 0.97
N PHE A 45 -6.89 0.85 1.10
CA PHE A 45 -5.92 1.93 1.07
C PHE A 45 -6.06 2.78 2.33
N ILE A 46 -4.94 3.04 3.01
CA ILE A 46 -4.93 3.82 4.25
C ILE A 46 -3.90 4.93 4.12
N LEU A 47 -4.33 6.16 4.39
CA LEU A 47 -3.47 7.33 4.50
C LEU A 47 -3.42 7.83 5.94
N ALA A 48 -2.23 8.14 6.42
CA ALA A 48 -2.08 8.90 7.65
C ALA A 48 -2.23 10.40 7.37
N TYR A 49 -2.78 11.12 8.32
CA TYR A 49 -2.81 12.58 8.34
C TYR A 49 -2.39 13.11 9.71
N VAL A 50 -2.15 14.40 9.81
CA VAL A 50 -1.89 15.09 11.08
C VAL A 50 -3.13 15.90 11.43
N ASP A 51 -3.70 15.65 12.59
CA ASP A 51 -4.90 16.35 13.04
C ASP A 51 -4.61 17.80 13.51
N PRO A 52 -5.64 18.63 13.80
CA PRO A 52 -5.43 20.01 14.25
C PRO A 52 -4.62 20.16 15.54
N ASN A 53 -4.48 19.10 16.34
CA ASN A 53 -3.67 19.10 17.56
C ASN A 53 -2.21 18.73 17.30
N GLY A 54 -1.86 18.38 16.05
CA GLY A 54 -0.53 17.91 15.67
C GLY A 54 -0.32 16.40 15.84
N ASP A 55 -1.37 15.65 16.19
CA ASP A 55 -1.29 14.21 16.39
C ASP A 55 -1.42 13.46 15.04
N ARG A 56 -0.55 12.48 14.85
CA ARG A 56 -0.66 11.56 13.72
C ARG A 56 -1.88 10.65 13.90
N LYS A 57 -2.71 10.59 12.88
CA LYS A 57 -3.81 9.64 12.73
C LYS A 57 -3.52 8.68 11.60
N ASP A 58 -3.61 7.39 11.84
CA ASP A 58 -3.42 6.32 10.86
C ASP A 58 -4.43 5.20 11.13
N TYR A 59 -4.23 4.02 10.56
CA TYR A 59 -5.13 2.88 10.73
C TYR A 59 -5.53 2.61 12.19
N THR A 60 -4.61 2.76 13.13
CA THR A 60 -4.86 2.53 14.55
C THR A 60 -5.52 3.72 15.24
N ASN A 61 -5.48 4.90 14.64
CA ASN A 61 -5.89 6.19 15.20
C ASN A 61 -6.81 6.97 14.25
N ASN A 62 -7.78 6.30 13.61
CA ASN A 62 -8.74 6.92 12.70
C ASN A 62 -8.07 7.62 11.49
N GLY A 63 -7.13 6.97 10.82
CA GLY A 63 -6.60 7.41 9.53
C GLY A 63 -7.67 7.40 8.43
N ILE A 64 -7.32 7.96 7.28
CA ILE A 64 -8.19 7.91 6.10
C ILE A 64 -8.17 6.48 5.55
N PHE A 65 -9.30 5.82 5.66
CA PHE A 65 -9.50 4.42 5.30
C PHE A 65 -10.40 4.35 4.07
N ILE A 66 -9.92 3.69 3.02
CA ILE A 66 -10.62 3.58 1.75
C ILE A 66 -10.61 2.11 1.34
N ASP A 67 -11.77 1.54 1.07
CA ASP A 67 -11.93 0.22 0.51
C ASP A 67 -13.00 0.20 -0.59
N GLU A 68 -13.27 -0.96 -1.17
CA GLU A 68 -14.23 -1.07 -2.28
C GLU A 68 -15.68 -0.77 -1.87
N ASP A 69 -16.02 -1.05 -0.62
CA ASP A 69 -17.39 -0.92 -0.13
C ASP A 69 -17.63 0.40 0.61
N TRP A 70 -16.58 1.02 1.17
CA TRP A 70 -16.68 2.19 2.03
C TRP A 70 -15.74 3.30 1.59
N ASN A 71 -16.10 4.54 1.97
CA ASN A 71 -15.22 5.70 1.90
C ASN A 71 -14.53 5.87 0.54
N GLN A 72 -15.17 5.40 -0.53
CA GLN A 72 -14.57 5.53 -1.84
C GLN A 72 -14.72 6.97 -2.33
N PRO A 73 -13.63 7.58 -2.86
CA PRO A 73 -13.77 8.81 -3.63
C PRO A 73 -14.69 8.59 -4.83
N ALA A 74 -15.40 9.63 -5.26
CA ALA A 74 -16.33 9.56 -6.40
C ALA A 74 -15.61 9.16 -7.70
N ASP A 75 -14.33 9.49 -7.83
CA ASP A 75 -13.50 9.18 -9.00
C ASP A 75 -12.41 8.18 -8.61
N LYS A 76 -12.63 6.92 -8.94
CA LYS A 76 -11.69 5.83 -8.66
C LYS A 76 -10.35 5.94 -9.38
N ASP A 77 -10.28 6.62 -10.51
CA ASP A 77 -9.05 6.81 -11.27
C ASP A 77 -8.06 7.73 -10.55
N LEU A 78 -8.55 8.53 -9.61
CA LEU A 78 -7.74 9.41 -8.77
C LEU A 78 -7.26 8.74 -7.47
N TRP A 79 -7.60 7.48 -7.24
CA TRP A 79 -7.13 6.77 -6.06
C TRP A 79 -5.62 6.64 -6.06
N VAL A 80 -5.10 6.46 -4.85
CA VAL A 80 -3.68 6.24 -4.66
C VAL A 80 -3.33 4.80 -5.05
N ASN A 81 -3.38 4.54 -6.35
CA ASN A 81 -2.95 3.29 -6.97
C ASN A 81 -1.43 3.31 -7.16
N THR A 82 -0.71 3.60 -6.09
CA THR A 82 0.74 3.75 -6.09
C THR A 82 1.38 2.87 -5.02
N TRP A 83 2.67 2.59 -5.16
CA TRP A 83 3.41 1.75 -4.21
C TRP A 83 3.56 2.39 -2.84
N ALA A 84 3.61 3.72 -2.78
CA ALA A 84 3.57 4.53 -1.58
C ALA A 84 3.09 5.93 -1.95
N CYS A 85 2.86 6.79 -0.96
CA CYS A 85 2.42 8.15 -1.19
C CYS A 85 3.45 9.14 -0.64
N SER A 86 4.04 9.97 -1.51
CA SER A 86 4.86 11.09 -1.05
C SER A 86 3.98 12.15 -0.37
N GLU A 87 4.59 12.97 0.48
CA GLU A 87 3.88 14.08 1.10
C GLU A 87 3.32 15.06 0.07
N THR A 88 4.11 15.34 -0.98
CA THR A 88 3.68 16.22 -2.09
C THR A 88 2.43 15.67 -2.77
N LYS A 89 2.43 14.38 -3.09
CA LYS A 89 1.28 13.74 -3.77
C LYS A 89 0.06 13.65 -2.85
N TRP A 90 0.27 13.36 -1.58
CA TRP A 90 -0.79 13.37 -0.59
C TRP A 90 -1.44 14.76 -0.50
N LYS A 91 -0.62 15.82 -0.46
CA LYS A 91 -1.10 17.21 -0.44
C LYS A 91 -1.89 17.58 -1.70
N GLU A 92 -1.44 17.14 -2.89
CA GLU A 92 -2.18 17.31 -4.13
C GLU A 92 -3.59 16.68 -4.05
N TYR A 93 -3.70 15.43 -3.57
CA TYR A 93 -4.98 14.74 -3.38
C TYR A 93 -5.87 15.47 -2.38
N LEU A 94 -5.34 15.88 -1.24
CA LEU A 94 -6.10 16.61 -0.24
C LEU A 94 -6.67 17.91 -0.83
N TYR A 95 -5.85 18.70 -1.50
CA TYR A 95 -6.27 19.99 -2.04
C TYR A 95 -7.14 19.87 -3.32
N SER A 96 -7.13 18.74 -3.99
CA SER A 96 -8.07 18.47 -5.08
C SER A 96 -9.51 18.25 -4.59
N GLY A 97 -9.68 17.95 -3.28
CA GLY A 97 -10.98 17.65 -2.69
C GLY A 97 -11.49 16.23 -2.95
N ILE A 98 -10.70 15.37 -3.57
CA ILE A 98 -11.11 13.98 -3.89
C ILE A 98 -11.52 13.19 -2.64
N PHE A 99 -10.94 13.51 -1.48
CA PHE A 99 -11.26 12.85 -0.22
C PHE A 99 -12.29 13.60 0.63
N ASP A 100 -12.86 14.71 0.15
CA ASP A 100 -13.75 15.56 0.96
C ASP A 100 -14.94 14.79 1.55
N ASN A 101 -15.44 13.78 0.83
CA ASN A 101 -16.57 12.96 1.28
C ASN A 101 -16.15 11.70 2.06
N VAL A 102 -14.85 11.45 2.22
CA VAL A 102 -14.34 10.30 2.98
C VAL A 102 -14.49 10.58 4.47
N GLU A 103 -15.09 9.64 5.20
CA GLU A 103 -15.33 9.77 6.62
C GLU A 103 -14.08 9.37 7.43
N VAL A 104 -13.72 10.22 8.39
CA VAL A 104 -12.62 9.98 9.34
C VAL A 104 -13.06 10.42 10.73
N ALA A 105 -12.97 9.55 11.72
CA ALA A 105 -13.31 9.86 13.12
C ALA A 105 -14.69 10.55 13.28
N GLY A 106 -15.70 10.10 12.52
CA GLY A 106 -17.05 10.65 12.57
C GLY A 106 -17.23 12.01 11.91
N LYS A 107 -16.27 12.43 11.08
CA LYS A 107 -16.33 13.64 10.26
C LYS A 107 -15.85 13.32 8.85
N THR A 108 -16.30 14.07 7.87
CA THR A 108 -15.73 13.99 6.52
C THR A 108 -14.42 14.77 6.45
N VAL A 109 -13.51 14.37 5.56
CA VAL A 109 -12.27 15.11 5.31
C VAL A 109 -12.56 16.56 4.91
N GLY A 110 -13.63 16.79 4.13
CA GLY A 110 -14.09 18.13 3.76
C GLY A 110 -14.48 19.02 4.95
N ALA A 111 -14.87 18.43 6.09
CA ALA A 111 -15.16 19.19 7.31
C ALA A 111 -13.91 19.85 7.93
N PHE A 112 -12.73 19.48 7.50
CA PHE A 112 -11.48 20.14 7.91
C PHE A 112 -11.04 21.26 6.94
N ARG A 113 -11.83 21.53 5.90
CA ARG A 113 -11.56 22.60 4.92
C ARG A 113 -11.93 23.95 5.49
N ASN A 114 -11.01 24.90 5.40
CA ASN A 114 -11.21 26.28 5.79
C ASN A 114 -11.90 27.09 4.67
N ALA A 115 -12.44 28.25 5.00
CA ALA A 115 -13.10 29.13 4.04
C ALA A 115 -12.17 29.62 2.91
N ASP A 116 -10.87 29.68 3.15
CA ASP A 116 -9.85 30.05 2.16
C ASP A 116 -9.38 28.87 1.28
N GLY A 117 -10.01 27.69 1.45
CA GLY A 117 -9.68 26.47 0.71
C GLY A 117 -8.50 25.66 1.26
N THR A 118 -7.85 26.14 2.31
CA THR A 118 -6.84 25.35 3.04
C THR A 118 -7.52 24.29 3.91
N TYR A 119 -6.73 23.35 4.43
CA TYR A 119 -7.24 22.32 5.34
C TYR A 119 -6.59 22.45 6.71
N ASN A 120 -7.39 22.27 7.75
CA ASN A 120 -6.94 22.23 9.14
C ASN A 120 -6.50 20.79 9.53
N ILE A 121 -5.85 20.11 8.61
CA ILE A 121 -5.14 18.84 8.79
C ILE A 121 -3.86 18.90 7.99
N GLY A 122 -2.82 18.19 8.44
CA GLY A 122 -1.54 18.10 7.76
C GLY A 122 -1.39 16.79 6.97
N THR A 123 -0.57 16.83 5.95
CA THR A 123 -0.15 15.67 5.17
C THR A 123 1.23 15.21 5.54
N MET A 124 1.58 13.98 5.22
CA MET A 124 2.92 13.43 5.46
C MET A 124 3.24 12.35 4.44
N ALA A 125 4.53 12.14 4.18
CA ALA A 125 4.96 10.97 3.41
C ALA A 125 4.53 9.70 4.15
N TYR A 126 3.88 8.77 3.42
CA TYR A 126 3.31 7.60 4.05
C TYR A 126 3.62 6.31 3.30
N ALA A 127 4.05 5.31 4.06
CA ALA A 127 4.23 3.96 3.56
C ALA A 127 2.85 3.32 3.37
N VAL A 128 2.36 3.34 2.15
CA VAL A 128 1.12 2.68 1.80
C VAL A 128 1.28 1.17 1.93
N SER A 129 0.27 0.52 2.47
CA SER A 129 0.18 -0.92 2.53
C SER A 129 -0.69 -1.39 1.38
N GLN A 130 -0.07 -2.02 0.40
CA GLN A 130 -0.78 -2.71 -0.68
C GLN A 130 -0.90 -4.20 -0.30
N TYR A 131 -2.10 -4.74 -0.38
CA TYR A 131 -2.35 -6.11 0.02
C TYR A 131 -2.42 -7.02 -1.20
N PHE A 132 -1.81 -8.19 -1.05
CA PHE A 132 -1.79 -9.24 -2.07
C PHE A 132 -2.09 -10.58 -1.42
N THR A 133 -2.49 -11.55 -2.22
CA THR A 133 -2.63 -12.94 -1.81
C THR A 133 -1.58 -13.80 -2.50
N MET A 134 -0.98 -14.71 -1.73
CA MET A 134 -0.16 -15.81 -2.21
C MET A 134 -0.85 -17.10 -1.80
N GLY A 135 -1.62 -17.70 -2.72
CA GLY A 135 -2.51 -18.80 -2.37
C GLY A 135 -3.56 -18.36 -1.36
N SER A 136 -3.55 -18.99 -0.18
CA SER A 136 -4.46 -18.70 0.93
C SER A 136 -3.94 -17.65 1.92
N LYS A 137 -2.73 -17.14 1.72
CA LYS A 137 -2.07 -16.22 2.65
C LYS A 137 -2.07 -14.80 2.13
N SER A 138 -2.37 -13.86 3.02
CA SER A 138 -2.22 -12.42 2.75
C SER A 138 -0.77 -12.00 2.92
N VAL A 139 -0.32 -11.11 2.05
CA VAL A 139 0.99 -10.47 2.08
C VAL A 139 0.79 -8.96 1.99
N GLN A 140 1.23 -8.26 3.01
CA GLN A 140 1.25 -6.80 3.00
C GLN A 140 2.54 -6.32 2.35
N VAL A 141 2.46 -5.76 1.14
CA VAL A 141 3.59 -5.12 0.47
C VAL A 141 3.64 -3.65 0.88
N ARG A 142 4.74 -3.22 1.48
CA ARG A 142 4.96 -1.84 1.93
C ARG A 142 6.15 -1.21 1.23
N SER A 143 5.98 0.06 0.92
CA SER A 143 7.06 0.93 0.44
C SER A 143 7.03 2.22 1.21
N SER A 144 8.20 2.80 1.44
CA SER A 144 8.30 4.09 2.12
C SER A 144 7.76 5.22 1.25
N GLY A 145 7.03 6.16 1.83
CA GLY A 145 6.65 7.42 1.17
C GLY A 145 7.83 8.32 0.79
N TYR A 146 9.02 8.01 1.30
CA TYR A 146 10.29 8.64 0.90
C TYR A 146 11.03 7.89 -0.19
N ALA A 147 10.52 6.75 -0.65
CA ALA A 147 11.14 6.01 -1.75
C ALA A 147 11.06 6.82 -3.05
N ARG A 148 12.08 6.70 -3.89
CA ARG A 148 12.12 7.41 -5.19
C ARG A 148 10.96 7.05 -6.11
N PHE A 149 10.35 5.89 -5.89
CA PHE A 149 9.24 5.34 -6.65
C PHE A 149 7.89 5.46 -5.92
N ALA A 150 7.81 6.22 -4.83
CA ALA A 150 6.61 6.27 -3.97
C ALA A 150 5.32 6.50 -4.79
N ASP A 151 5.31 7.50 -5.64
CA ASP A 151 4.13 7.92 -6.41
C ASP A 151 4.00 7.20 -7.76
N THR A 152 4.81 6.15 -8.00
CA THR A 152 4.70 5.36 -9.22
C THR A 152 3.42 4.53 -9.18
N LYS A 153 2.61 4.66 -10.22
CA LYS A 153 1.35 3.93 -10.34
C LYS A 153 1.59 2.42 -10.46
N ILE A 154 0.76 1.66 -9.79
CA ILE A 154 0.68 0.21 -9.97
C ILE A 154 0.00 -0.04 -11.33
N PRO A 155 0.54 -0.94 -12.17
CA PRO A 155 -0.10 -1.31 -13.44
C PRO A 155 -1.55 -1.74 -13.27
N ALA A 156 -2.40 -1.32 -14.19
CA ALA A 156 -3.84 -1.61 -14.13
C ALA A 156 -4.13 -3.11 -14.11
N GLU A 157 -3.34 -3.90 -14.84
CA GLU A 157 -3.48 -5.36 -14.92
C GLU A 157 -3.18 -6.07 -13.58
N ILE A 158 -2.39 -5.43 -12.71
CA ILE A 158 -2.17 -5.91 -11.35
C ILE A 158 -3.39 -5.57 -10.49
N LEU A 159 -3.86 -4.31 -10.56
CA LEU A 159 -4.96 -3.81 -9.72
C LEU A 159 -6.30 -4.49 -10.02
N ASP A 160 -6.58 -4.81 -11.29
CA ASP A 160 -7.81 -5.49 -11.71
C ASP A 160 -7.73 -7.02 -11.59
N GLY A 161 -6.55 -7.55 -11.22
CA GLY A 161 -6.32 -8.98 -11.00
C GLY A 161 -6.22 -9.80 -12.29
N THR A 162 -6.12 -9.18 -13.48
CA THR A 162 -5.91 -9.89 -14.75
C THR A 162 -4.50 -10.42 -14.87
N ALA A 163 -3.55 -9.82 -14.15
CA ALA A 163 -2.18 -10.31 -14.05
C ALA A 163 -1.80 -10.69 -12.62
N THR A 164 -0.88 -11.64 -12.48
CA THR A 164 -0.16 -11.90 -11.24
C THR A 164 1.16 -11.14 -11.22
N VAL A 165 1.65 -10.88 -10.03
CA VAL A 165 2.90 -10.17 -9.81
C VAL A 165 3.82 -10.99 -8.91
N SER A 166 5.12 -10.90 -9.14
CA SER A 166 6.16 -11.44 -8.27
C SER A 166 6.96 -10.29 -7.67
N PHE A 167 7.38 -10.44 -6.42
CA PHE A 167 8.15 -9.41 -5.72
C PHE A 167 9.49 -9.94 -5.26
N THR A 168 10.52 -9.13 -5.46
CA THR A 168 11.85 -9.31 -4.85
C THR A 168 12.11 -8.16 -3.87
N GLY A 169 12.37 -8.49 -2.61
CA GLY A 169 12.55 -7.50 -1.55
C GLY A 169 12.79 -8.17 -0.19
N ILE A 170 12.53 -7.46 0.89
CA ILE A 170 12.78 -7.96 2.25
C ILE A 170 11.48 -8.48 2.86
N LEU A 171 11.49 -9.76 3.24
CA LEU A 171 10.38 -10.39 3.94
C LEU A 171 10.51 -10.17 5.45
N THR A 172 9.43 -9.74 6.07
CA THR A 172 9.30 -9.58 7.52
C THR A 172 7.96 -10.17 7.99
N LYS A 173 7.75 -10.16 9.29
CA LYS A 173 6.49 -10.59 9.91
C LYS A 173 6.01 -9.54 10.89
N TYR A 174 4.74 -9.17 10.79
CA TYR A 174 4.10 -8.24 11.71
C TYR A 174 2.77 -8.82 12.21
N LYS A 175 2.62 -8.98 13.52
CA LYS A 175 1.43 -9.56 14.16
C LYS A 175 1.01 -10.93 13.59
N GLY A 176 2.00 -11.73 13.17
CA GLY A 176 1.75 -13.07 12.62
C GLY A 176 1.49 -13.12 11.12
N GLU A 177 1.42 -11.99 10.45
CA GLU A 177 1.19 -11.89 9.00
C GLU A 177 2.48 -11.52 8.25
N ALA A 178 2.58 -11.95 6.99
CA ALA A 178 3.70 -11.62 6.14
C ALA A 178 3.66 -10.13 5.75
N GLN A 179 4.77 -9.44 6.02
CA GLN A 179 4.98 -8.09 5.55
C GLN A 179 6.21 -8.07 4.65
N PHE A 180 6.08 -7.45 3.49
CA PHE A 180 7.10 -7.42 2.47
C PHE A 180 7.49 -5.98 2.15
N THR A 181 8.78 -5.67 2.26
CA THR A 181 9.29 -4.35 1.91
C THR A 181 9.85 -4.36 0.50
N LEU A 182 9.20 -3.62 -0.40
CA LEU A 182 9.70 -3.38 -1.75
C LEU A 182 10.86 -2.38 -1.68
N ILE A 183 12.00 -2.75 -2.26
CA ILE A 183 13.24 -1.95 -2.22
C ILE A 183 13.33 -1.02 -3.44
N ASP A 184 12.96 -1.55 -4.61
CA ASP A 184 12.92 -0.82 -5.88
C ASP A 184 11.93 -1.48 -6.84
N LEU A 185 11.67 -0.83 -7.98
CA LEU A 185 10.70 -1.32 -8.97
C LEU A 185 11.23 -2.47 -9.84
N ASN A 186 12.55 -2.72 -9.88
CA ASN A 186 13.09 -3.91 -10.54
C ASN A 186 12.68 -5.18 -9.79
N GLY A 187 12.32 -5.03 -8.51
CA GLY A 187 11.74 -6.10 -7.71
C GLY A 187 10.28 -6.41 -8.04
N VAL A 188 9.64 -5.69 -8.95
CA VAL A 188 8.25 -5.93 -9.37
C VAL A 188 8.25 -6.61 -10.74
N GLN A 189 7.92 -7.90 -10.77
CA GLN A 189 8.11 -8.75 -11.94
C GLN A 189 6.82 -9.41 -12.40
N LYS A 190 6.73 -9.64 -13.69
CA LYS A 190 5.68 -10.45 -14.32
C LYS A 190 5.87 -11.94 -14.02
N ALA A 191 4.89 -12.76 -14.36
CA ALA A 191 4.96 -14.20 -14.18
C ALA A 191 6.13 -14.87 -14.94
N ASP A 192 6.55 -14.30 -16.06
CA ASP A 192 7.69 -14.76 -16.87
C ASP A 192 9.06 -14.30 -16.34
N GLY A 193 9.07 -13.49 -15.26
CA GLY A 193 10.29 -12.94 -14.63
C GLY A 193 10.79 -11.64 -15.25
N THR A 194 10.14 -11.09 -16.26
CA THR A 194 10.47 -9.76 -16.79
C THR A 194 9.93 -8.67 -15.86
N ASN A 195 10.54 -7.50 -15.87
CA ASN A 195 10.14 -6.39 -15.02
C ASN A 195 8.84 -5.74 -15.54
N TRP A 196 8.06 -5.17 -14.61
CA TRP A 196 6.90 -4.34 -14.93
C TRP A 196 7.27 -2.91 -15.33
N TYR A 197 8.46 -2.43 -14.92
CA TYR A 197 8.93 -1.07 -15.09
C TYR A 197 10.25 -1.01 -15.84
#